data_333dec54ebcdb287b617dd3ded2d7b34
#
_entry.id   333dec54ebcdb287b617dd3ded2d7b34
#
_cell.length_a   1.000
_cell.length_b   1.000
_cell.length_c   1.000
_cell.angle_alpha   90.00
_cell.angle_beta   90.00
_cell.angle_gamma   90.00
#
_symmetry.space_group_name_H-M   'P 1'
#
loop_
_entity.id
_entity.type
_entity.pdbx_description
1 polymer ?
#
loop_
_entity_poly.entity_id
_entity_poly.type
_entity_poly.pdbx_seq_one_letter_code
_entity_poly.pdbx_strand_id
1 'polypeptide(L)'
;MNAELLQDVVRQVLSEMKLESSNILSNEYNYGIFDDMEAAINASETAQRKLFECSVQQRNEFANVIRKEILKKDNLEMISRDAVEETQIGRFEDKILKNKVAAEKTPGMEDLTTRALTGKDGLMIEEYCPFGVIGSITPTTNPTETLINNSISI
;
A
#
# COMPACT_ATOMS: atom_id res chain seq x y z
N MET A 1 41.80 10.29 -13.45
CA MET A 1 40.59 9.47 -13.73
C MET A 1 39.81 10.26 -14.78
N ASN A 2 39.64 9.69 -15.97
CA ASN A 2 39.22 10.44 -17.16
C ASN A 2 37.70 10.72 -17.03
N ALA A 3 37.26 11.96 -17.21
CA ALA A 3 35.87 12.39 -17.09
C ALA A 3 34.94 11.63 -18.04
N GLU A 4 35.45 11.23 -19.21
CA GLU A 4 34.71 10.39 -20.17
C GLU A 4 34.40 8.99 -19.61
N LEU A 5 35.38 8.37 -18.96
CA LEU A 5 35.19 7.03 -18.34
C LEU A 5 34.14 7.06 -17.24
N LEU A 6 34.06 8.14 -16.48
CA LEU A 6 33.07 8.34 -15.44
C LEU A 6 31.65 8.52 -16.03
N GLN A 7 31.54 9.26 -17.14
CA GLN A 7 30.27 9.44 -17.83
C GLN A 7 29.75 8.15 -18.46
N ASP A 8 30.63 7.32 -19.00
CA ASP A 8 30.26 6.03 -19.58
C ASP A 8 29.79 5.05 -18.51
N VAL A 9 30.49 4.98 -17.37
CA VAL A 9 30.07 4.17 -16.22
C VAL A 9 28.70 4.63 -15.69
N VAL A 10 28.48 5.94 -15.55
CA VAL A 10 27.17 6.47 -15.10
C VAL A 10 26.08 6.15 -16.11
N ARG A 11 26.34 6.26 -17.42
CA ARG A 11 25.36 5.87 -18.46
C ARG A 11 25.05 4.38 -18.43
N GLN A 12 26.07 3.54 -18.22
CA GLN A 12 25.88 2.10 -18.13
C GLN A 12 25.04 1.72 -16.90
N VAL A 13 25.34 2.27 -15.73
CA VAL A 13 24.56 2.04 -14.49
C VAL A 13 23.11 2.53 -14.66
N LEU A 14 22.90 3.71 -15.27
CA LEU A 14 21.56 4.21 -15.54
C LEU A 14 20.80 3.38 -16.58
N SER A 15 21.48 2.76 -17.56
CA SER A 15 20.85 1.84 -18.52
C SER A 15 20.52 0.51 -17.88
N GLU A 16 21.36 -0.02 -17.00
CA GLU A 16 21.11 -1.24 -16.23
C GLU A 16 19.95 -1.04 -15.23
N MET A 17 19.91 0.09 -14.52
CA MET A 17 18.77 0.45 -13.67
C MET A 17 17.47 0.64 -14.44
N LYS A 18 17.51 1.17 -15.67
CA LYS A 18 16.34 1.26 -16.54
C LYS A 18 15.92 -0.10 -17.09
N LEU A 19 16.86 -0.99 -17.38
CA LEU A 19 16.59 -2.37 -17.79
C LEU A 19 16.02 -3.20 -16.64
N GLU A 20 16.53 -3.05 -15.43
CA GLU A 20 15.91 -3.67 -14.24
C GLU A 20 14.52 -3.10 -13.96
N SER A 21 14.33 -1.80 -14.07
CA SER A 21 13.00 -1.17 -13.95
C SER A 21 12.05 -1.62 -15.08
N SER A 22 12.54 -1.78 -16.32
CA SER A 22 11.71 -2.25 -17.44
C SER A 22 11.45 -3.76 -17.37
N ASN A 23 12.37 -4.56 -16.85
CA ASN A 23 12.14 -5.99 -16.59
C ASN A 23 11.22 -6.24 -15.38
N ILE A 24 11.20 -5.34 -14.41
CA ILE A 24 10.21 -5.36 -13.31
C ILE A 24 8.83 -4.94 -13.85
N LEU A 25 8.78 -4.06 -14.88
CA LEU A 25 7.53 -3.59 -15.50
C LEU A 25 7.04 -4.48 -16.66
N SER A 26 7.88 -5.39 -17.20
CA SER A 26 7.54 -6.27 -18.35
C SER A 26 7.11 -7.69 -17.97
N ASN A 27 7.18 -8.08 -16.71
CA ASN A 27 6.36 -9.18 -16.23
C ASN A 27 4.93 -8.65 -16.12
N GLU A 28 3.99 -9.30 -16.75
CA GLU A 28 2.55 -9.09 -16.72
C GLU A 28 1.98 -9.20 -15.29
N TYR A 29 2.47 -8.36 -14.38
CA TYR A 29 1.83 -8.15 -13.10
C TYR A 29 0.60 -7.28 -13.36
N ASN A 30 -0.51 -7.92 -13.44
CA ASN A 30 -1.82 -7.33 -13.60
C ASN A 30 -2.14 -6.50 -12.32
N TYR A 31 -1.35 -5.43 -12.09
CA TYR A 31 -1.48 -4.46 -10.99
C TYR A 31 -1.68 -5.08 -9.59
N GLY A 32 -0.95 -6.15 -9.26
CA GLY A 32 -1.05 -6.83 -7.98
C GLY A 32 -2.11 -7.94 -7.94
N ILE A 33 -2.71 -8.28 -9.08
CA ILE A 33 -3.61 -9.42 -9.22
C ILE A 33 -2.79 -10.63 -9.69
N PHE A 34 -2.97 -11.77 -9.04
CA PHE A 34 -2.25 -13.00 -9.32
C PHE A 34 -3.24 -14.15 -9.47
N ASP A 35 -2.98 -15.04 -10.41
CA ASP A 35 -3.77 -16.27 -10.61
C ASP A 35 -3.34 -17.39 -9.64
N ASP A 36 -2.12 -17.29 -9.11
CA ASP A 36 -1.54 -18.25 -8.17
C ASP A 36 -1.28 -17.62 -6.81
N MET A 37 -1.71 -18.30 -5.76
CA MET A 37 -1.57 -17.82 -4.38
C MET A 37 -0.11 -17.75 -3.94
N GLU A 38 0.72 -18.70 -4.34
CA GLU A 38 2.14 -18.72 -3.99
C GLU A 38 2.88 -17.53 -4.59
N ALA A 39 2.57 -17.17 -5.84
CA ALA A 39 3.08 -15.98 -6.50
C ALA A 39 2.65 -14.69 -5.77
N ALA A 40 1.40 -14.61 -5.34
CA ALA A 40 0.90 -13.47 -4.56
C ALA A 40 1.62 -13.34 -3.22
N ILE A 41 1.83 -14.45 -2.49
CA ILE A 41 2.55 -14.47 -1.21
C ILE A 41 4.00 -14.02 -1.41
N ASN A 42 4.72 -14.57 -2.38
CA ASN A 42 6.12 -14.23 -2.66
C ASN A 42 6.29 -12.75 -3.04
N ALA A 43 5.36 -12.20 -3.83
CA ALA A 43 5.35 -10.79 -4.17
C ALA A 43 5.09 -9.91 -2.92
N SER A 44 4.15 -10.33 -2.07
CA SER A 44 3.84 -9.63 -0.82
C SER A 44 5.00 -9.67 0.18
N GLU A 45 5.71 -10.79 0.30
CA GLU A 45 6.93 -10.88 1.13
C GLU A 45 8.02 -9.92 0.64
N THR A 46 8.21 -9.86 -0.68
CA THR A 46 9.19 -8.95 -1.28
C THR A 46 8.82 -7.50 -1.02
N ALA A 47 7.56 -7.15 -1.16
CA ALA A 47 7.05 -5.82 -0.88
C ALA A 47 7.16 -5.47 0.62
N GLN A 48 6.82 -6.41 1.50
CA GLN A 48 6.91 -6.23 2.96
C GLN A 48 8.34 -5.95 3.43
N ARG A 49 9.34 -6.66 2.89
CA ARG A 49 10.75 -6.40 3.21
C ARG A 49 11.17 -4.98 2.83
N LYS A 50 10.75 -4.50 1.66
CA LYS A 50 11.01 -3.11 1.23
C LYS A 50 10.28 -2.11 2.12
N LEU A 51 9.02 -2.39 2.48
CA LEU A 51 8.24 -1.54 3.37
C LEU A 51 8.87 -1.47 4.77
N PHE A 52 9.45 -2.55 5.25
CA PHE A 52 10.15 -2.58 6.54
C PHE A 52 11.34 -1.62 6.60
N GLU A 53 12.03 -1.40 5.50
CA GLU A 53 13.15 -0.46 5.38
C GLU A 53 12.70 1.02 5.30
N CYS A 54 11.41 1.25 5.05
CA CYS A 54 10.86 2.60 4.93
C CYS A 54 10.68 3.26 6.31
N SER A 55 10.99 4.55 6.38
CA SER A 55 10.67 5.36 7.55
C SER A 55 9.15 5.49 7.76
N VAL A 56 8.74 5.82 8.99
CA VAL A 56 7.32 6.12 9.30
C VAL A 56 6.76 7.22 8.41
N GLN A 57 7.58 8.25 8.10
CA GLN A 57 7.18 9.33 7.20
C GLN A 57 6.88 8.81 5.78
N GLN A 58 7.74 7.97 5.21
CA GLN A 58 7.51 7.38 3.88
C GLN A 58 6.26 6.50 3.86
N ARG A 59 6.03 5.70 4.91
CA ARG A 59 4.80 4.89 5.01
C ARG A 59 3.56 5.77 5.10
N ASN A 60 3.61 6.88 5.84
CA ASN A 60 2.52 7.85 5.89
C ASN A 60 2.26 8.50 4.53
N GLU A 61 3.30 8.77 3.74
CA GLU A 61 3.15 9.25 2.37
C GLU A 61 2.44 8.23 1.48
N PHE A 62 2.74 6.94 1.60
CA PHE A 62 2.03 5.87 0.87
C PHE A 62 0.54 5.84 1.22
N ALA A 63 0.20 5.84 2.50
CA ALA A 63 -1.19 5.90 2.95
C ALA A 63 -1.91 7.14 2.41
N ASN A 64 -1.25 8.30 2.40
CA ASN A 64 -1.80 9.54 1.88
C ASN A 64 -1.98 9.52 0.35
N VAL A 65 -1.10 8.85 -0.39
CA VAL A 65 -1.27 8.64 -1.83
C VAL A 65 -2.50 7.77 -2.10
N ILE A 66 -2.67 6.67 -1.36
CA ILE A 66 -3.86 5.81 -1.47
C ILE A 66 -5.12 6.62 -1.22
N ARG A 67 -5.19 7.36 -0.11
CA ARG A 67 -6.33 8.23 0.23
C ARG A 67 -6.64 9.22 -0.89
N LYS A 68 -5.61 9.90 -1.39
CA LYS A 68 -5.75 10.91 -2.45
C LYS A 68 -6.28 10.32 -3.76
N GLU A 69 -5.79 9.14 -4.14
CA GLU A 69 -6.23 8.48 -5.37
C GLU A 69 -7.69 8.00 -5.27
N ILE A 70 -8.07 7.40 -4.15
CA ILE A 70 -9.44 6.95 -3.91
C ILE A 70 -10.43 8.13 -3.89
N LEU A 71 -10.04 9.27 -3.31
CA LEU A 71 -10.90 10.44 -3.18
C LEU A 71 -11.04 11.27 -4.46
N LYS A 72 -10.33 10.94 -5.53
CA LYS A 72 -10.60 11.51 -6.84
C LYS A 72 -12.01 11.13 -7.29
N LYS A 73 -12.78 12.10 -7.75
CA LYS A 73 -14.19 11.92 -8.12
C LYS A 73 -14.38 10.72 -9.06
N ASP A 74 -13.61 10.66 -10.13
CA ASP A 74 -13.74 9.61 -11.14
C ASP A 74 -13.43 8.22 -10.59
N ASN A 75 -12.37 8.08 -9.76
CA ASN A 75 -12.03 6.82 -9.11
C ASN A 75 -13.13 6.41 -8.12
N LEU A 76 -13.58 7.33 -7.29
CA LEU A 76 -14.58 7.07 -6.26
C LEU A 76 -15.92 6.63 -6.88
N GLU A 77 -16.36 7.28 -7.96
CA GLU A 77 -17.55 6.90 -8.70
C GLU A 77 -17.39 5.55 -9.40
N MET A 78 -16.24 5.28 -10.02
CA MET A 78 -15.93 4.02 -10.71
C MET A 78 -16.02 2.84 -9.74
N ILE A 79 -15.22 2.84 -8.68
CA ILE A 79 -15.19 1.70 -7.72
C ILE A 79 -16.53 1.49 -7.02
N SER A 80 -17.29 2.56 -6.80
CA SER A 80 -18.62 2.47 -6.18
C SER A 80 -19.66 1.87 -7.14
N ARG A 81 -19.58 2.18 -8.43
CA ARG A 81 -20.42 1.61 -9.47
C ARG A 81 -20.12 0.13 -9.66
N ASP A 82 -18.86 -0.21 -9.86
CA ASP A 82 -18.40 -1.59 -10.06
C ASP A 82 -18.82 -2.48 -8.87
N ALA A 83 -18.67 -1.98 -7.63
CA ALA A 83 -19.11 -2.69 -6.44
C ALA A 83 -20.61 -3.01 -6.42
N VAL A 84 -21.47 -2.09 -6.87
CA VAL A 84 -22.92 -2.32 -6.96
C VAL A 84 -23.27 -3.25 -8.11
N GLU A 85 -22.66 -3.06 -9.27
CA GLU A 85 -22.93 -3.86 -10.48
C GLU A 85 -22.51 -5.32 -10.29
N GLU A 86 -21.34 -5.56 -9.70
CA GLU A 86 -20.83 -6.90 -9.48
C GLU A 86 -21.55 -7.64 -8.34
N THR A 87 -21.77 -6.96 -7.22
CA THR A 87 -22.36 -7.62 -6.03
C THR A 87 -23.88 -7.60 -6.00
N GLN A 88 -24.53 -6.69 -6.73
CA GLN A 88 -25.95 -6.41 -6.65
C GLN A 88 -26.43 -6.01 -5.24
N ILE A 89 -25.50 -5.50 -4.39
CA ILE A 89 -25.75 -5.15 -2.99
C ILE A 89 -25.51 -3.66 -2.74
N GLY A 90 -26.51 -2.99 -2.20
CA GLY A 90 -26.47 -1.59 -1.80
C GLY A 90 -26.85 -0.64 -2.92
N ARG A 91 -26.74 0.66 -2.62
CA ARG A 91 -27.04 1.74 -3.57
C ARG A 91 -25.75 2.49 -3.92
N PHE A 92 -25.67 2.98 -5.13
CA PHE A 92 -24.48 3.68 -5.64
C PHE A 92 -24.07 4.86 -4.75
N GLU A 93 -25.01 5.69 -4.36
CA GLU A 93 -24.78 6.88 -3.53
C GLU A 93 -24.23 6.49 -2.14
N ASP A 94 -24.75 5.42 -1.58
CA ASP A 94 -24.29 4.90 -0.28
C ASP A 94 -22.88 4.32 -0.38
N LYS A 95 -22.54 3.66 -1.50
CA LYS A 95 -21.19 3.16 -1.75
C LYS A 95 -20.17 4.27 -1.92
N ILE A 96 -20.52 5.36 -2.60
CA ILE A 96 -19.68 6.55 -2.67
C ILE A 96 -19.38 7.08 -1.26
N LEU A 97 -20.40 7.23 -0.43
CA LEU A 97 -20.22 7.74 0.92
C LEU A 97 -19.38 6.81 1.78
N LYS A 98 -19.60 5.49 1.70
CA LYS A 98 -18.83 4.49 2.43
C LYS A 98 -17.37 4.46 2.03
N ASN A 99 -17.06 4.43 0.72
CA ASN A 99 -15.70 4.46 0.21
C ASN A 99 -14.98 5.75 0.62
N LYS A 100 -15.67 6.88 0.57
CA LYS A 100 -15.15 8.16 1.05
C LYS A 100 -14.81 8.10 2.54
N VAL A 101 -15.72 7.61 3.37
CA VAL A 101 -15.49 7.46 4.81
C VAL A 101 -14.33 6.50 5.09
N ALA A 102 -14.25 5.37 4.37
CA ALA A 102 -13.13 4.43 4.50
C ALA A 102 -11.79 5.11 4.19
N ALA A 103 -11.69 5.89 3.11
CA ALA A 103 -10.47 6.59 2.76
C ALA A 103 -10.09 7.71 3.74
N GLU A 104 -11.07 8.48 4.23
CA GLU A 104 -10.83 9.64 5.09
C GLU A 104 -10.63 9.29 6.58
N LYS A 105 -11.26 8.21 7.05
CA LYS A 105 -11.36 7.92 8.49
C LYS A 105 -10.60 6.68 8.95
N THR A 106 -10.13 5.85 8.04
CA THR A 106 -9.28 4.72 8.42
C THR A 106 -7.99 5.23 9.03
N PRO A 107 -7.64 4.87 10.26
CA PRO A 107 -6.37 5.23 10.85
C PRO A 107 -5.21 4.55 10.09
N GLY A 108 -4.09 5.20 10.05
CA GLY A 108 -2.85 4.72 9.41
C GLY A 108 -1.67 4.84 10.37
N MET A 109 -0.59 5.46 9.92
CA MET A 109 0.64 5.62 10.70
C MET A 109 0.48 6.45 11.98
N GLU A 110 -0.57 7.24 12.10
CA GLU A 110 -0.89 8.02 13.29
C GLU A 110 -1.10 7.17 14.55
N ASP A 111 -1.49 5.91 14.40
CA ASP A 111 -1.67 4.99 15.53
C ASP A 111 -0.37 4.28 15.94
N LEU A 112 0.69 4.37 15.12
CA LEU A 112 2.00 3.76 15.39
C LEU A 112 2.90 4.69 16.22
N THR A 113 2.41 5.14 17.36
CA THR A 113 3.18 6.02 18.25
C THR A 113 3.92 5.21 19.32
N THR A 114 5.23 5.44 19.43
CA THR A 114 6.04 4.92 20.54
C THR A 114 5.52 5.51 21.86
N ARG A 115 5.29 4.66 22.84
CA ARG A 115 4.87 5.05 24.19
C ARG A 115 6.02 4.84 25.16
N ALA A 116 6.31 5.85 25.97
CA ALA A 116 7.31 5.77 27.03
C ALA A 116 6.64 5.94 28.38
N LEU A 117 6.85 4.99 29.27
CA LEU A 117 6.36 4.99 30.64
C LEU A 117 7.56 5.05 31.59
N THR A 118 7.59 6.06 32.44
CA THR A 118 8.66 6.24 33.43
C THR A 118 8.12 6.15 34.84
N GLY A 119 8.92 5.64 35.76
CA GLY A 119 8.58 5.54 37.16
C GLY A 119 9.82 5.39 38.03
N LYS A 120 9.62 5.18 39.34
CA LYS A 120 10.69 4.98 40.31
C LYS A 120 11.64 3.83 39.92
N ASP A 121 11.10 2.82 39.31
CA ASP A 121 11.81 1.56 39.06
C ASP A 121 12.37 1.42 37.62
N GLY A 122 12.20 2.46 36.77
CA GLY A 122 12.81 2.46 35.44
C GLY A 122 12.01 3.13 34.33
N LEU A 123 12.40 2.81 33.09
CA LEU A 123 11.79 3.28 31.85
C LEU A 123 11.32 2.05 31.06
N MET A 124 10.06 2.08 30.60
CA MET A 124 9.51 1.12 29.66
C MET A 124 9.16 1.84 28.36
N ILE A 125 9.54 1.26 27.24
CA ILE A 125 9.19 1.72 25.89
C ILE A 125 8.35 0.65 25.23
N GLU A 126 7.19 1.05 24.70
CA GLU A 126 6.30 0.20 23.91
C GLU A 126 6.32 0.65 22.45
N GLU A 127 6.56 -0.29 21.56
CA GLU A 127 6.51 -0.09 20.12
C GLU A 127 5.76 -1.24 19.44
N TYR A 128 5.06 -0.92 18.35
CA TYR A 128 4.41 -1.94 17.53
C TYR A 128 5.44 -2.67 16.67
N CYS A 129 5.31 -3.99 16.59
CA CYS A 129 6.10 -4.83 15.69
C CYS A 129 5.27 -5.24 14.48
N PRO A 130 5.87 -5.34 13.28
CA PRO A 130 5.16 -5.84 12.10
C PRO A 130 4.83 -7.33 12.23
N PHE A 131 3.66 -7.73 11.75
CA PHE A 131 3.28 -9.14 11.61
C PHE A 131 3.93 -9.80 10.39
N GLY A 132 4.32 -9.02 9.39
CA GLY A 132 4.79 -9.51 8.10
C GLY A 132 3.68 -9.49 7.05
N VAL A 133 3.59 -10.56 6.25
CA VAL A 133 2.53 -10.70 5.24
C VAL A 133 1.22 -11.10 5.90
N ILE A 134 0.15 -10.42 5.53
CA ILE A 134 -1.20 -10.64 6.07
C ILE A 134 -2.12 -11.09 4.95
N GLY A 135 -2.81 -12.21 5.17
CA GLY A 135 -3.91 -12.66 4.32
C GLY A 135 -5.22 -11.99 4.73
N SER A 136 -5.85 -11.29 3.81
CA SER A 136 -7.12 -10.60 4.05
C SER A 136 -8.21 -11.14 3.13
N ILE A 137 -9.36 -11.50 3.71
CA ILE A 137 -10.55 -11.93 2.97
C ILE A 137 -11.52 -10.77 2.88
N THR A 138 -11.84 -10.37 1.66
CA THR A 138 -12.75 -9.26 1.39
C THR A 138 -14.19 -9.77 1.28
N PRO A 139 -15.14 -9.26 2.09
CA PRO A 139 -16.53 -9.70 2.03
C PRO A 139 -17.26 -9.08 0.83
N THR A 140 -18.22 -9.82 0.27
CA THR A 140 -19.06 -9.34 -0.83
C THR A 140 -19.88 -8.09 -0.46
N THR A 141 -20.25 -7.94 0.81
CA THR A 141 -21.07 -6.81 1.29
C THR A 141 -20.33 -5.46 1.25
N ASN A 142 -19.01 -5.47 1.49
CA ASN A 142 -18.16 -4.27 1.55
C ASN A 142 -16.81 -4.51 0.86
N PRO A 143 -16.80 -4.82 -0.45
CA PRO A 143 -15.57 -5.23 -1.13
C PRO A 143 -14.54 -4.09 -1.21
N THR A 144 -14.97 -2.94 -1.67
CA THR A 144 -14.09 -1.77 -1.88
C THR A 144 -13.68 -1.11 -0.58
N GLU A 145 -14.62 -0.93 0.33
CA GLU A 145 -14.37 -0.32 1.65
C GLU A 145 -13.36 -1.14 2.47
N THR A 146 -13.47 -2.47 2.43
CA THR A 146 -12.54 -3.37 3.14
C THR A 146 -11.15 -3.29 2.53
N LEU A 147 -11.03 -3.28 1.20
CA LEU A 147 -9.75 -3.14 0.53
C LEU A 147 -9.08 -1.80 0.87
N ILE A 148 -9.82 -0.70 0.83
CA ILE A 148 -9.31 0.64 1.18
C ILE A 148 -8.83 0.65 2.64
N ASN A 149 -9.64 0.13 3.56
CA ASN A 149 -9.30 0.08 4.98
C ASN A 149 -8.01 -0.71 5.20
N ASN A 150 -7.94 -1.93 4.69
CA ASN A 150 -6.78 -2.80 4.89
C ASN A 150 -5.51 -2.24 4.23
N SER A 151 -5.63 -1.60 3.08
CA SER A 151 -4.47 -0.98 2.40
C SER A 151 -3.89 0.22 3.15
N ILE A 152 -4.67 0.86 4.02
CA ILE A 152 -4.23 2.02 4.80
C ILE A 152 -3.74 1.60 6.18
N SER A 153 -4.41 0.61 6.82
CA SER A 153 -4.20 0.26 8.23
C SER A 153 -3.25 -0.92 8.46
N ILE A 154 -2.96 -1.73 7.44
CA ILE A 154 -2.03 -2.87 7.50
C ILE A 154 -0.69 -2.49 6.88
#